data_fb580803923f430bc5e8c59fd0a15a44
#
_entry.id   fb580803923f430bc5e8c59fd0a15a44
#
_cell.length_a   1.000
_cell.length_b   1.000
_cell.length_c   1.000
_cell.angle_alpha   90.00
_cell.angle_beta   90.00
_cell.angle_gamma   90.00
#
_symmetry.space_group_name_H-M   'P 1'
#
loop_
_entity.id
_entity.type
_entity.pdbx_description
1 polymer ?
#
loop_
_entity_poly.entity_id
_entity_poly.type
_entity_poly.pdbx_seq_one_letter_code
_entity_poly.pdbx_strand_id
1 'polypeptide(L)'
;MGLIDIFIKKKRERKLQRYIEQERANFDIEAYNKFNNEKIKEFTDKYDLSTKDGIQSISITEATKYPDANVGVVYMPEQILMRKATEYKKAKNFELAIECLKKANELLEYSPFAYTRDNYERLVDMMVLAGKYDEARIEHQRLDFKLGTRIDEFHRLQDYAVSTNVESKEEYQHRVIDPYIEESKDRKCYYWFLEKIPSIAPKSFGGFRNMKNKNSDNYKKIIDAIRKKGFEVDQIKFWIN
;
A
#
# COMPACT_ATOMS: atom_id res chain seq x y z
N MET A 1 11.15 -3.32 33.21
CA MET A 1 10.24 -2.16 33.11
C MET A 1 9.63 -1.93 34.50
N GLY A 2 9.97 -0.81 35.11
CA GLY A 2 9.52 -0.52 36.50
C GLY A 2 8.05 -0.09 36.56
N LEU A 3 7.38 -0.25 37.69
CA LEU A 3 6.01 0.22 37.91
C LEU A 3 5.82 1.71 37.59
N ILE A 4 6.86 2.51 37.74
CA ILE A 4 6.90 3.94 37.44
C ILE A 4 6.79 4.17 35.90
N ASP A 5 7.48 3.37 35.08
CA ASP A 5 7.47 3.48 33.65
C ASP A 5 6.08 3.16 33.08
N ILE A 6 5.43 2.15 33.63
CA ILE A 6 4.05 1.76 33.28
C ILE A 6 3.07 2.89 33.59
N PHE A 7 3.27 3.54 34.75
CA PHE A 7 2.41 4.65 35.20
C PHE A 7 2.57 5.89 34.30
N ILE A 8 3.81 6.22 33.93
CA ILE A 8 4.12 7.33 33.01
C ILE A 8 3.53 7.06 31.63
N LYS A 9 3.70 5.84 31.10
CA LYS A 9 3.13 5.43 29.80
C LYS A 9 1.59 5.57 29.79
N LYS A 10 0.91 5.02 30.79
CA LYS A 10 -0.56 5.15 30.93
C LYS A 10 -1.03 6.60 31.06
N LYS A 11 -0.26 7.45 31.73
CA LYS A 11 -0.61 8.87 31.87
C LYS A 11 -0.47 9.62 30.53
N ARG A 12 0.56 9.30 29.73
CA ARG A 12 0.74 9.85 28.37
C ARG A 12 -0.36 9.39 27.43
N GLU A 13 -0.69 8.11 27.43
CA GLU A 13 -1.77 7.54 26.63
C GLU A 13 -3.12 8.21 26.94
N ARG A 14 -3.46 8.39 28.22
CA ARG A 14 -4.69 9.09 28.63
C ARG A 14 -4.71 10.56 28.19
N LYS A 15 -3.56 11.26 28.23
CA LYS A 15 -3.45 12.64 27.77
C LYS A 15 -3.64 12.74 26.25
N LEU A 16 -3.02 11.84 25.50
CA LEU A 16 -3.18 11.77 24.05
C LEU A 16 -4.63 11.42 23.68
N GLN A 17 -5.24 10.47 24.35
CA GLN A 17 -6.64 10.09 24.14
C GLN A 17 -7.60 11.28 24.34
N ARG A 18 -7.42 12.04 25.42
CA ARG A 18 -8.23 13.24 25.69
C ARG A 18 -8.02 14.32 24.62
N TYR A 19 -6.79 14.50 24.16
CA TYR A 19 -6.51 15.45 23.08
C TYR A 19 -7.22 15.02 21.78
N ILE A 20 -7.13 13.75 21.40
CA ILE A 20 -7.83 13.19 20.23
C ILE A 20 -9.35 13.33 20.35
N GLU A 21 -9.91 13.10 21.55
CA GLU A 21 -11.33 13.26 21.82
C GLU A 21 -11.78 14.74 21.70
N GLN A 22 -10.99 15.68 22.21
CA GLN A 22 -11.22 17.11 22.04
C GLN A 22 -11.18 17.57 20.59
N GLU A 23 -10.15 17.15 19.84
CA GLU A 23 -10.03 17.47 18.41
C GLU A 23 -11.19 16.88 17.60
N ARG A 24 -11.63 15.66 17.91
CA ARG A 24 -12.81 15.06 17.29
C ARG A 24 -14.11 15.78 17.62
N ALA A 25 -14.28 16.27 18.85
CA ALA A 25 -15.47 17.00 19.26
C ALA A 25 -15.58 18.38 18.61
N ASN A 26 -14.44 18.98 18.24
CA ASN A 26 -14.38 20.29 17.57
C ASN A 26 -14.40 20.17 16.04
N PHE A 27 -14.32 18.95 15.48
CA PHE A 27 -14.28 18.76 14.05
C PHE A 27 -15.68 18.76 13.44
N ASP A 28 -15.97 19.77 12.65
CA ASP A 28 -17.23 19.87 11.89
C ASP A 28 -17.20 18.91 10.69
N ILE A 29 -17.69 17.69 10.92
CA ILE A 29 -17.73 16.63 9.91
C ILE A 29 -18.64 16.97 8.73
N GLU A 30 -19.67 17.77 8.93
CA GLU A 30 -20.63 18.13 7.86
C GLU A 30 -19.99 19.15 6.92
N ALA A 31 -19.38 20.21 7.48
CA ALA A 31 -18.63 21.19 6.70
C ALA A 31 -17.47 20.54 5.93
N TYR A 32 -16.74 19.62 6.57
CA TYR A 32 -15.67 18.85 5.96
C TYR A 32 -16.16 17.98 4.79
N ASN A 33 -17.24 17.24 4.99
CA ASN A 33 -17.81 16.38 3.94
C ASN A 33 -18.34 17.21 2.76
N LYS A 34 -18.98 18.33 3.05
CA LYS A 34 -19.47 19.27 2.01
C LYS A 34 -18.29 19.78 1.16
N PHE A 35 -17.24 20.29 1.80
CA PHE A 35 -16.06 20.80 1.11
C PHE A 35 -15.39 19.70 0.26
N ASN A 36 -15.22 18.51 0.80
CA ASN A 36 -14.64 17.40 0.06
C ASN A 36 -15.50 17.00 -1.16
N ASN A 37 -16.82 16.95 -1.02
CA ASN A 37 -17.72 16.63 -2.12
C ASN A 37 -17.67 17.69 -3.23
N GLU A 38 -17.58 18.97 -2.86
CA GLU A 38 -17.40 20.08 -3.80
C GLU A 38 -16.08 19.93 -4.58
N LYS A 39 -14.98 19.61 -3.89
CA LYS A 39 -13.67 19.40 -4.54
C LYS A 39 -13.63 18.17 -5.44
N ILE A 40 -14.25 17.06 -5.03
CA ILE A 40 -14.41 15.89 -5.88
C ILE A 40 -15.18 16.28 -7.15
N LYS A 41 -16.29 16.99 -6.98
CA LYS A 41 -17.13 17.41 -8.09
C LYS A 41 -16.35 18.32 -9.05
N GLU A 42 -15.66 19.36 -8.55
CA GLU A 42 -14.81 20.24 -9.36
C GLU A 42 -13.80 19.42 -10.20
N PHE A 43 -13.16 18.42 -9.57
CA PHE A 43 -12.19 17.57 -10.26
C PHE A 43 -12.85 16.68 -11.32
N THR A 44 -13.98 16.04 -11.01
CA THR A 44 -14.69 15.17 -11.94
C THR A 44 -15.41 15.91 -13.06
N ASP A 45 -15.82 17.16 -12.83
CA ASP A 45 -16.37 18.03 -13.88
C ASP A 45 -15.28 18.51 -14.86
N LYS A 46 -14.03 18.63 -14.36
CA LYS A 46 -12.89 19.05 -15.17
C LYS A 46 -12.28 17.93 -16.00
N TYR A 47 -12.25 16.71 -15.46
CA TYR A 47 -11.60 15.55 -16.08
C TYR A 47 -12.57 14.41 -16.30
N ASP A 48 -12.68 13.93 -17.55
CA ASP A 48 -13.50 12.75 -17.85
C ASP A 48 -12.80 11.47 -17.39
N LEU A 49 -13.16 11.02 -16.18
CA LEU A 49 -12.60 9.79 -15.61
C LEU A 49 -13.19 8.52 -16.23
N SER A 50 -14.15 8.62 -17.14
CA SER A 50 -14.76 7.48 -17.83
C SER A 50 -13.97 7.02 -19.06
N THR A 51 -12.97 7.78 -19.47
CA THR A 51 -12.13 7.50 -20.63
C THR A 51 -10.65 7.49 -20.23
N LYS A 52 -9.87 6.72 -21.01
CA LYS A 52 -8.40 6.69 -20.84
C LYS A 52 -7.79 8.06 -21.08
N ASP A 53 -8.19 8.73 -22.14
CA ASP A 53 -7.65 10.05 -22.53
C ASP A 53 -7.97 11.10 -21.46
N GLY A 54 -9.18 11.09 -20.91
CA GLY A 54 -9.56 11.97 -19.81
C GLY A 54 -8.73 11.74 -18.56
N ILE A 55 -8.46 10.48 -18.18
CA ILE A 55 -7.58 10.14 -17.06
C ILE A 55 -6.15 10.61 -17.35
N GLN A 56 -5.62 10.36 -18.53
CA GLN A 56 -4.25 10.74 -18.89
C GLN A 56 -4.05 12.25 -19.01
N SER A 57 -5.10 13.02 -19.32
CA SER A 57 -5.08 14.49 -19.42
C SER A 57 -4.88 15.20 -18.08
N ILE A 58 -5.01 14.48 -16.94
CA ILE A 58 -4.84 15.06 -15.61
C ILE A 58 -3.40 15.55 -15.44
N SER A 59 -3.25 16.84 -15.16
CA SER A 59 -1.93 17.46 -14.97
C SER A 59 -1.34 17.05 -13.61
N ILE A 60 -0.01 16.83 -13.57
CA ILE A 60 0.74 16.63 -12.32
C ILE A 60 0.64 17.83 -11.36
N THR A 61 0.37 19.02 -11.90
CA THR A 61 0.17 20.21 -11.08
C THR A 61 -1.08 20.14 -10.21
N GLU A 62 -2.02 19.23 -10.49
CA GLU A 62 -3.16 19.01 -9.61
C GLU A 62 -2.73 18.48 -8.24
N ALA A 63 -1.69 17.64 -8.18
CA ALA A 63 -1.16 17.10 -6.93
C ALA A 63 -0.56 18.17 -6.00
N THR A 64 -0.14 19.31 -6.55
CA THR A 64 0.53 20.37 -5.80
C THR A 64 -0.40 21.51 -5.36
N LYS A 65 -1.67 21.48 -5.78
CA LYS A 65 -2.61 22.61 -5.58
C LYS A 65 -3.19 22.74 -4.16
N TYR A 66 -2.99 21.75 -3.29
CA TYR A 66 -3.69 21.69 -2.00
C TYR A 66 -2.73 21.65 -0.80
N PRO A 67 -1.90 22.69 -0.59
CA PRO A 67 -0.92 22.69 0.48
C PRO A 67 -1.50 23.08 1.85
N ASP A 68 -2.80 23.35 1.99
CA ASP A 68 -3.36 23.88 3.22
C ASP A 68 -3.64 22.74 4.22
N ALA A 69 -2.58 22.36 4.96
CA ALA A 69 -2.62 21.37 6.03
C ALA A 69 -3.54 21.78 7.21
N ASN A 70 -4.06 23.00 7.22
CA ASN A 70 -4.91 23.51 8.30
C ASN A 70 -6.37 23.05 8.20
N VAL A 71 -6.78 22.45 7.08
CA VAL A 71 -8.19 22.07 6.83
C VAL A 71 -8.43 20.56 6.95
N GLY A 72 -7.51 19.80 7.51
CA GLY A 72 -7.61 18.33 7.53
C GLY A 72 -7.28 17.72 6.16
N VAL A 73 -7.34 16.37 6.05
CA VAL A 73 -7.01 15.66 4.80
C VAL A 73 -7.97 16.07 3.71
N VAL A 74 -7.58 17.07 2.94
CA VAL A 74 -8.30 17.49 1.75
C VAL A 74 -8.24 16.38 0.72
N TYR A 75 -9.31 16.22 -0.01
CA TYR A 75 -9.41 15.25 -1.07
C TYR A 75 -8.36 15.52 -2.15
N MET A 76 -7.39 14.61 -2.25
CA MET A 76 -6.31 14.72 -3.22
C MET A 76 -6.67 14.04 -4.53
N PRO A 77 -6.25 14.56 -5.69
CA PRO A 77 -6.49 13.96 -7.00
C PRO A 77 -6.12 12.48 -7.07
N GLU A 78 -4.98 12.10 -6.51
CA GLU A 78 -4.53 10.71 -6.43
C GLU A 78 -5.50 9.83 -5.63
N GLN A 79 -6.11 10.33 -4.57
CA GLN A 79 -7.09 9.57 -3.80
C GLN A 79 -8.42 9.42 -4.54
N ILE A 80 -8.85 10.44 -5.31
CA ILE A 80 -10.03 10.36 -6.18
C ILE A 80 -9.80 9.24 -7.21
N LEU A 81 -8.65 9.21 -7.85
CA LEU A 81 -8.29 8.19 -8.82
C LEU A 81 -8.23 6.79 -8.20
N MET A 82 -7.66 6.64 -7.01
CA MET A 82 -7.64 5.36 -6.30
C MET A 82 -9.04 4.84 -5.93
N ARG A 83 -9.96 5.75 -5.57
CA ARG A 83 -11.38 5.38 -5.36
C ARG A 83 -12.03 4.97 -6.67
N LYS A 84 -11.83 5.74 -7.74
CA LYS A 84 -12.38 5.43 -9.06
C LYS A 84 -11.88 4.08 -9.57
N ALA A 85 -10.60 3.77 -9.38
CA ALA A 85 -10.06 2.45 -9.67
C ALA A 85 -10.77 1.32 -8.90
N THR A 86 -11.15 1.57 -7.64
CA THR A 86 -11.91 0.61 -6.84
C THR A 86 -13.34 0.40 -7.39
N GLU A 87 -13.99 1.46 -7.88
CA GLU A 87 -15.30 1.37 -8.53
C GLU A 87 -15.20 0.56 -9.83
N TYR A 88 -14.21 0.85 -10.68
CA TYR A 88 -13.95 0.10 -11.90
C TYR A 88 -13.60 -1.36 -11.64
N LYS A 89 -12.82 -1.66 -10.59
CA LYS A 89 -12.58 -3.04 -10.14
C LYS A 89 -13.88 -3.78 -9.84
N LYS A 90 -14.81 -3.15 -9.08
CA LYS A 90 -16.13 -3.73 -8.76
C LYS A 90 -16.96 -3.97 -10.03
N ALA A 91 -16.87 -3.05 -11.00
CA ALA A 91 -17.53 -3.16 -12.30
C ALA A 91 -16.79 -4.11 -13.27
N LYS A 92 -15.66 -4.73 -12.87
CA LYS A 92 -14.78 -5.57 -13.71
C LYS A 92 -14.18 -4.85 -14.91
N ASN A 93 -14.16 -3.52 -14.91
CA ASN A 93 -13.47 -2.72 -15.91
C ASN A 93 -12.01 -2.50 -15.48
N PHE A 94 -11.19 -3.55 -15.61
CA PHE A 94 -9.81 -3.54 -15.15
C PHE A 94 -8.91 -2.58 -15.97
N GLU A 95 -9.23 -2.32 -17.22
CA GLU A 95 -8.45 -1.39 -18.05
C GLU A 95 -8.50 0.03 -17.49
N LEU A 96 -9.69 0.57 -17.23
CA LEU A 96 -9.84 1.89 -16.62
C LEU A 96 -9.35 1.93 -15.17
N ALA A 97 -9.49 0.83 -14.42
CA ALA A 97 -8.92 0.73 -13.09
C ALA A 97 -7.39 0.85 -13.10
N ILE A 98 -6.72 0.20 -14.04
CA ILE A 98 -5.26 0.28 -14.24
C ILE A 98 -4.86 1.71 -14.65
N GLU A 99 -5.55 2.34 -15.59
CA GLU A 99 -5.23 3.71 -16.02
C GLU A 99 -5.40 4.72 -14.87
N CYS A 100 -6.45 4.59 -14.05
CA CYS A 100 -6.60 5.40 -12.84
C CYS A 100 -5.43 5.21 -11.86
N LEU A 101 -4.97 3.96 -11.64
CA LEU A 101 -3.87 3.70 -10.72
C LEU A 101 -2.51 4.12 -11.28
N LYS A 102 -2.28 4.02 -12.60
CA LYS A 102 -1.07 4.57 -13.24
C LYS A 102 -0.99 6.07 -13.00
N LYS A 103 -2.07 6.79 -13.29
CA LYS A 103 -2.12 8.25 -13.07
C LYS A 103 -2.04 8.60 -11.59
N ALA A 104 -2.69 7.84 -10.70
CA ALA A 104 -2.55 8.02 -9.26
C ALA A 104 -1.09 7.89 -8.83
N ASN A 105 -0.39 6.83 -9.24
CA ASN A 105 1.03 6.61 -8.91
C ASN A 105 1.93 7.73 -9.43
N GLU A 106 1.64 8.28 -10.60
CA GLU A 106 2.33 9.48 -11.12
C GLU A 106 2.13 10.68 -10.19
N LEU A 107 0.88 10.94 -9.76
CA LEU A 107 0.55 12.07 -8.88
C LEU A 107 1.11 11.90 -7.46
N LEU A 108 1.20 10.66 -6.94
CA LEU A 108 1.78 10.38 -5.62
C LEU A 108 3.21 10.91 -5.48
N GLU A 109 3.96 10.99 -6.59
CA GLU A 109 5.35 11.48 -6.59
C GLU A 109 5.45 12.98 -6.32
N TYR A 110 4.40 13.72 -6.65
CA TYR A 110 4.32 15.19 -6.51
C TYR A 110 3.43 15.61 -5.35
N SER A 111 2.80 14.66 -4.67
CA SER A 111 1.94 14.95 -3.53
C SER A 111 2.75 15.46 -2.34
N PRO A 112 2.25 16.46 -1.59
CA PRO A 112 2.87 16.92 -0.35
C PRO A 112 2.78 15.89 0.78
N PHE A 113 2.03 14.80 0.59
CA PHE A 113 1.87 13.74 1.58
C PHE A 113 2.79 12.56 1.30
N ALA A 114 3.30 11.97 2.38
CA ALA A 114 4.05 10.73 2.30
C ALA A 114 3.09 9.54 2.14
N TYR A 115 3.26 8.79 1.07
CA TYR A 115 2.50 7.57 0.81
C TYR A 115 3.37 6.33 1.05
N THR A 116 2.75 5.29 1.59
CA THR A 116 3.42 4.01 1.80
C THR A 116 3.53 3.23 0.48
N ARG A 117 4.43 2.26 0.44
CA ARG A 117 4.60 1.36 -0.70
C ARG A 117 3.28 0.71 -1.13
N ASP A 118 2.41 0.36 -0.19
CA ASP A 118 1.13 -0.29 -0.47
C ASP A 118 0.21 0.54 -1.39
N ASN A 119 0.33 1.88 -1.35
CA ASN A 119 -0.44 2.74 -2.24
C ASN A 119 -0.02 2.55 -3.70
N TYR A 120 1.29 2.44 -3.96
CA TYR A 120 1.84 2.20 -5.30
C TYR A 120 1.56 0.79 -5.80
N GLU A 121 1.63 -0.22 -4.93
CA GLU A 121 1.45 -1.63 -5.27
C GLU A 121 0.02 -2.00 -5.65
N ARG A 122 -0.97 -1.15 -5.35
CA ARG A 122 -2.34 -1.33 -5.83
C ARG A 122 -2.43 -1.45 -7.36
N LEU A 123 -1.51 -0.79 -8.10
CA LEU A 123 -1.41 -0.92 -9.55
C LEU A 123 -0.98 -2.33 -9.95
N VAL A 124 0.04 -2.87 -9.28
CA VAL A 124 0.54 -4.23 -9.52
C VAL A 124 -0.58 -5.25 -9.25
N ASP A 125 -1.26 -5.15 -8.11
CA ASP A 125 -2.38 -6.02 -7.76
C ASP A 125 -3.51 -5.95 -8.81
N MET A 126 -3.78 -4.76 -9.35
CA MET A 126 -4.81 -4.59 -10.37
C MET A 126 -4.41 -5.24 -11.71
N MET A 127 -3.13 -5.11 -12.10
CA MET A 127 -2.59 -5.78 -13.29
C MET A 127 -2.68 -7.30 -13.17
N VAL A 128 -2.37 -7.85 -11.97
CA VAL A 128 -2.51 -9.28 -11.69
C VAL A 128 -3.96 -9.74 -11.82
N LEU A 129 -4.90 -8.98 -11.24
CA LEU A 129 -6.34 -9.28 -11.36
C LEU A 129 -6.84 -9.23 -12.81
N ALA A 130 -6.25 -8.39 -13.64
CA ALA A 130 -6.52 -8.28 -15.07
C ALA A 130 -5.84 -9.38 -15.91
N GLY A 131 -5.01 -10.23 -15.30
CA GLY A 131 -4.23 -11.25 -16.01
C GLY A 131 -3.00 -10.71 -16.74
N LYS A 132 -2.62 -9.46 -16.49
CA LYS A 132 -1.45 -8.79 -17.10
C LYS A 132 -0.18 -9.05 -16.27
N TYR A 133 0.23 -10.31 -16.19
CA TYR A 133 1.28 -10.76 -15.28
C TYR A 133 2.66 -10.18 -15.59
N ASP A 134 3.02 -10.08 -16.89
CA ASP A 134 4.31 -9.49 -17.30
C ASP A 134 4.39 -8.01 -16.98
N GLU A 135 3.32 -7.26 -17.25
CA GLU A 135 3.23 -5.84 -16.88
C GLU A 135 3.32 -5.66 -15.37
N ALA A 136 2.62 -6.51 -14.59
CA ALA A 136 2.66 -6.49 -13.14
C ALA A 136 4.09 -6.72 -12.60
N ARG A 137 4.83 -7.66 -13.19
CA ARG A 137 6.21 -7.95 -12.82
C ARG A 137 7.15 -6.77 -13.13
N ILE A 138 7.02 -6.18 -14.30
CA ILE A 138 7.82 -5.01 -14.70
C ILE A 138 7.54 -3.83 -13.76
N GLU A 139 6.28 -3.54 -13.48
CA GLU A 139 5.89 -2.45 -12.58
C GLU A 139 6.40 -2.69 -11.16
N HIS A 140 6.34 -3.91 -10.66
CA HIS A 140 6.91 -4.23 -9.36
C HIS A 140 8.42 -4.02 -9.31
N GLN A 141 9.17 -4.48 -10.33
CA GLN A 141 10.62 -4.24 -10.42
C GLN A 141 10.93 -2.73 -10.44
N ARG A 142 10.11 -1.96 -11.14
CA ARG A 142 10.21 -0.49 -11.15
C ARG A 142 10.02 0.09 -9.73
N LEU A 143 9.02 -0.40 -9.00
CA LEU A 143 8.77 0.02 -7.62
C LEU A 143 9.89 -0.42 -6.67
N ASP A 144 10.43 -1.62 -6.83
CA ASP A 144 11.57 -2.09 -6.04
C ASP A 144 12.81 -1.22 -6.27
N PHE A 145 13.10 -0.86 -7.51
CA PHE A 145 14.20 0.05 -7.82
C PHE A 145 13.96 1.44 -7.22
N LYS A 146 12.75 1.98 -7.35
CA LYS A 146 12.40 3.33 -6.89
C LYS A 146 12.29 3.44 -5.37
N LEU A 147 11.74 2.42 -4.72
CA LEU A 147 11.44 2.39 -3.28
C LEU A 147 12.41 1.49 -2.49
N GLY A 148 13.37 0.87 -3.16
CA GLY A 148 14.24 -0.17 -2.63
C GLY A 148 15.22 0.27 -1.54
N THR A 149 15.39 1.58 -1.36
CA THR A 149 16.20 2.15 -0.26
C THR A 149 15.44 2.24 1.07
N ARG A 150 14.25 1.66 1.16
CA ARG A 150 13.39 1.75 2.36
C ARG A 150 13.99 1.11 3.58
N ILE A 151 14.82 0.08 3.42
CA ILE A 151 15.48 -0.54 4.57
C ILE A 151 16.44 0.44 5.25
N ASP A 152 17.15 1.25 4.47
CA ASP A 152 18.06 2.27 4.99
C ASP A 152 17.30 3.41 5.68
N GLU A 153 16.11 3.74 5.18
CA GLU A 153 15.21 4.69 5.81
C GLU A 153 14.70 4.15 7.16
N PHE A 154 14.31 2.88 7.22
CA PHE A 154 13.89 2.26 8.47
C PHE A 154 15.01 2.21 9.50
N HIS A 155 16.24 1.94 9.10
CA HIS A 155 17.38 2.01 10.01
C HIS A 155 17.61 3.43 10.54
N ARG A 156 17.51 4.46 9.69
CA ARG A 156 17.60 5.86 10.14
C ARG A 156 16.48 6.24 11.13
N LEU A 157 15.25 5.79 10.86
CA LEU A 157 14.12 6.00 11.78
C LEU A 157 14.29 5.21 13.09
N GLN A 158 14.89 4.02 13.04
CA GLN A 158 15.26 3.25 14.24
C GLN A 158 16.26 4.01 15.10
N ASP A 159 17.34 4.53 14.48
CA ASP A 159 18.35 5.30 15.20
C ASP A 159 17.75 6.56 15.82
N TYR A 160 16.85 7.24 15.13
CA TYR A 160 16.10 8.38 15.68
C TYR A 160 15.22 7.98 16.86
N ALA A 161 14.44 6.91 16.74
CA ALA A 161 13.58 6.43 17.82
C ALA A 161 14.37 6.04 19.07
N VAL A 162 15.53 5.41 18.90
CA VAL A 162 16.45 5.06 19.99
C VAL A 162 17.04 6.32 20.64
N SER A 163 17.54 7.26 19.85
CA SER A 163 18.15 8.51 20.35
C SER A 163 17.19 9.40 21.12
N THR A 164 15.90 9.32 20.79
CA THR A 164 14.84 10.06 21.47
C THR A 164 14.14 9.29 22.59
N ASN A 165 14.63 8.10 22.94
CA ASN A 165 14.05 7.20 23.96
C ASN A 165 12.55 6.89 23.73
N VAL A 166 12.12 6.85 22.47
CA VAL A 166 10.74 6.48 22.12
C VAL A 166 10.57 4.98 22.16
N GLU A 167 11.57 4.23 21.67
CA GLU A 167 11.53 2.78 21.52
C GLU A 167 12.96 2.23 21.54
N SER A 168 13.15 0.99 22.02
CA SER A 168 14.45 0.32 21.94
C SER A 168 14.75 -0.13 20.50
N LYS A 169 16.03 -0.40 20.22
CA LYS A 169 16.46 -0.90 18.92
C LYS A 169 15.79 -2.23 18.59
N GLU A 170 15.72 -3.13 19.55
CA GLU A 170 15.15 -4.47 19.42
C GLU A 170 13.63 -4.40 19.18
N GLU A 171 12.92 -3.53 19.90
CA GLU A 171 11.48 -3.33 19.70
C GLU A 171 11.17 -2.80 18.30
N TYR A 172 11.93 -1.79 17.84
CA TYR A 172 11.78 -1.25 16.47
C TYR A 172 12.11 -2.30 15.42
N GLN A 173 13.20 -3.06 15.60
CA GLN A 173 13.59 -4.16 14.71
C GLN A 173 12.43 -5.13 14.52
N HIS A 174 11.89 -5.68 15.58
CA HIS A 174 10.81 -6.69 15.53
C HIS A 174 9.48 -6.13 15.03
N ARG A 175 9.18 -4.86 15.32
CA ARG A 175 7.91 -4.26 14.94
C ARG A 175 7.88 -3.76 13.49
N VAL A 176 8.98 -3.27 12.97
CA VAL A 176 9.04 -2.58 11.68
C VAL A 176 9.91 -3.32 10.66
N ILE A 177 11.17 -3.59 11.03
CA ILE A 177 12.17 -4.07 10.06
C ILE A 177 11.94 -5.53 9.70
N ASP A 178 11.78 -6.41 10.69
CA ASP A 178 11.61 -7.84 10.44
C ASP A 178 10.35 -8.15 9.61
N PRO A 179 9.16 -7.56 9.91
CA PRO A 179 7.98 -7.72 9.06
C PRO A 179 8.19 -7.24 7.63
N TYR A 180 8.94 -6.16 7.43
CA TYR A 180 9.25 -5.65 6.10
C TYR A 180 10.17 -6.60 5.31
N ILE A 181 11.20 -7.14 5.96
CA ILE A 181 12.09 -8.13 5.34
C ILE A 181 11.30 -9.39 4.94
N GLU A 182 10.44 -9.90 5.83
CA GLU A 182 9.61 -11.06 5.53
C GLU A 182 8.63 -10.79 4.39
N GLU A 183 8.00 -9.63 4.38
CA GLU A 183 7.13 -9.24 3.28
C GLU A 183 7.87 -9.14 1.96
N SER A 184 9.09 -8.61 1.95
CA SER A 184 9.93 -8.52 0.76
C SER A 184 10.27 -9.89 0.20
N LYS A 185 10.56 -10.89 1.07
CA LYS A 185 10.77 -12.28 0.65
C LYS A 185 9.50 -12.89 0.05
N ASP A 186 8.36 -12.67 0.71
CA ASP A 186 7.06 -13.15 0.22
C ASP A 186 6.74 -12.58 -1.16
N ARG A 187 7.01 -11.29 -1.39
CA ARG A 187 6.81 -10.64 -2.69
C ARG A 187 7.69 -11.24 -3.78
N LYS A 188 8.97 -11.44 -3.52
CA LYS A 188 9.89 -12.09 -4.47
C LYS A 188 9.39 -13.47 -4.87
N CYS A 189 8.89 -14.25 -3.92
CA CYS A 189 8.33 -15.55 -4.19
C CYS A 189 7.03 -15.47 -5.00
N TYR A 190 6.14 -14.54 -4.66
CA TYR A 190 4.90 -14.30 -5.39
C TYR A 190 5.15 -13.96 -6.87
N TYR A 191 6.15 -13.10 -7.16
CA TYR A 191 6.52 -12.77 -8.54
C TYR A 191 7.16 -13.94 -9.27
N TRP A 192 7.92 -14.77 -8.56
CA TRP A 192 8.40 -16.04 -9.12
C TRP A 192 7.22 -16.93 -9.57
N PHE A 193 6.16 -17.03 -8.77
CA PHE A 193 4.94 -17.76 -9.14
C PHE A 193 4.29 -17.18 -10.39
N LEU A 194 4.15 -15.87 -10.46
CA LEU A 194 3.57 -15.19 -11.62
C LEU A 194 4.38 -15.42 -12.89
N GLU A 195 5.69 -15.48 -12.77
CA GLU A 195 6.59 -15.73 -13.91
C GLU A 195 6.58 -17.20 -14.34
N LYS A 196 6.75 -18.11 -13.42
CA LYS A 196 6.99 -19.54 -13.74
C LYS A 196 5.72 -20.37 -13.84
N ILE A 197 4.70 -20.06 -13.04
CA ILE A 197 3.47 -20.84 -12.92
C ILE A 197 2.23 -19.94 -12.76
N PRO A 198 1.97 -19.03 -13.70
CA PRO A 198 0.86 -18.07 -13.59
C PRO A 198 -0.50 -18.72 -13.45
N SER A 199 -0.67 -19.94 -13.99
CA SER A 199 -1.95 -20.69 -13.94
C SER A 199 -2.41 -21.07 -12.54
N ILE A 200 -1.49 -21.12 -11.58
CA ILE A 200 -1.78 -21.42 -10.16
C ILE A 200 -1.44 -20.28 -9.22
N ALA A 201 -0.89 -19.19 -9.76
CA ALA A 201 -0.58 -18.02 -8.96
C ALA A 201 -1.89 -17.44 -8.38
N PRO A 202 -1.90 -17.06 -7.10
CA PRO A 202 -3.03 -16.36 -6.52
C PRO A 202 -3.31 -15.04 -7.24
N LYS A 203 -4.59 -14.64 -7.25
CA LYS A 203 -5.04 -13.41 -7.91
C LYS A 203 -4.63 -12.12 -7.19
N SER A 204 -3.94 -12.22 -6.06
CA SER A 204 -3.44 -11.06 -5.32
C SER A 204 -2.32 -11.50 -4.36
N PHE A 205 -1.47 -10.55 -3.99
CA PHE A 205 -0.42 -10.78 -2.99
C PHE A 205 -0.99 -11.20 -1.63
N GLY A 206 -2.09 -10.58 -1.20
CA GLY A 206 -2.79 -11.00 0.03
C GLY A 206 -3.28 -12.45 -0.03
N GLY A 207 -3.81 -12.87 -1.19
CA GLY A 207 -4.15 -14.27 -1.44
C GLY A 207 -2.94 -15.20 -1.35
N PHE A 208 -1.80 -14.77 -1.88
CA PHE A 208 -0.54 -15.49 -1.78
C PHE A 208 -0.07 -15.66 -0.32
N ARG A 209 -0.09 -14.61 0.48
CA ARG A 209 0.28 -14.68 1.90
C ARG A 209 -0.63 -15.64 2.69
N ASN A 210 -1.92 -15.65 2.40
CA ASN A 210 -2.86 -16.60 3.02
C ASN A 210 -2.56 -18.06 2.66
N MET A 211 -1.97 -18.32 1.49
CA MET A 211 -1.55 -19.66 1.07
C MET A 211 -0.30 -20.16 1.81
N LYS A 212 0.50 -19.27 2.40
CA LYS A 212 1.70 -19.61 3.18
C LYS A 212 1.38 -20.45 4.44
N ASN A 213 0.13 -20.50 4.86
CA ASN A 213 -0.27 -21.38 5.96
C ASN A 213 -0.10 -22.86 5.58
N LYS A 214 0.99 -23.46 6.06
CA LYS A 214 1.40 -24.85 5.75
C LYS A 214 0.37 -25.91 6.12
N ASN A 215 -0.56 -25.58 7.00
CA ASN A 215 -1.62 -26.50 7.45
C ASN A 215 -2.88 -26.43 6.57
N SER A 216 -2.91 -25.55 5.57
CA SER A 216 -4.06 -25.43 4.67
C SER A 216 -3.98 -26.44 3.54
N ASP A 217 -5.15 -26.95 3.11
CA ASP A 217 -5.24 -27.81 1.91
C ASP A 217 -4.75 -27.09 0.65
N ASN A 218 -4.83 -25.77 0.63
CA ASN A 218 -4.32 -24.93 -0.45
C ASN A 218 -2.80 -25.01 -0.56
N TYR A 219 -2.08 -25.01 0.57
CA TYR A 219 -0.62 -25.18 0.55
C TYR A 219 -0.20 -26.50 -0.11
N LYS A 220 -0.85 -27.62 0.26
CA LYS A 220 -0.57 -28.93 -0.34
C LYS A 220 -0.82 -28.93 -1.84
N LYS A 221 -1.97 -28.40 -2.29
CA LYS A 221 -2.31 -28.28 -3.72
C LYS A 221 -1.27 -27.47 -4.51
N ILE A 222 -0.69 -26.44 -3.91
CA ILE A 222 0.34 -25.64 -4.54
C ILE A 222 1.63 -26.40 -4.68
N ILE A 223 2.09 -27.06 -3.62
CA ILE A 223 3.28 -27.91 -3.67
C ILE A 223 3.14 -29.00 -4.74
N ASP A 224 1.98 -29.64 -4.82
CA ASP A 224 1.71 -30.67 -5.83
C ASP A 224 1.68 -30.08 -7.25
N ALA A 225 1.11 -28.90 -7.41
CA ALA A 225 1.09 -28.19 -8.70
C ALA A 225 2.50 -27.77 -9.16
N ILE A 226 3.37 -27.31 -8.23
CA ILE A 226 4.78 -26.98 -8.48
C ILE A 226 5.53 -28.22 -8.95
N ARG A 227 5.41 -29.33 -8.23
CA ARG A 227 6.03 -30.61 -8.58
C ARG A 227 5.55 -31.14 -9.94
N LYS A 228 4.24 -31.06 -10.19
CA LYS A 228 3.64 -31.46 -11.48
C LYS A 228 4.16 -30.66 -12.67
N LYS A 229 4.62 -29.44 -12.44
CA LYS A 229 5.23 -28.58 -13.45
C LYS A 229 6.75 -28.80 -13.60
N GLY A 230 7.32 -29.77 -12.86
CA GLY A 230 8.73 -30.10 -12.96
C GLY A 230 9.68 -29.20 -12.17
N PHE A 231 9.14 -28.35 -11.28
CA PHE A 231 9.96 -27.53 -10.39
C PHE A 231 10.20 -28.25 -9.07
N GLU A 232 11.44 -28.18 -8.59
CA GLU A 232 11.77 -28.66 -7.26
C GLU A 232 11.26 -27.70 -6.19
N VAL A 233 10.65 -28.23 -5.14
CA VAL A 233 10.16 -27.42 -4.00
C VAL A 233 11.32 -26.67 -3.34
N ASP A 234 12.52 -27.22 -3.43
CA ASP A 234 13.75 -26.61 -2.93
C ASP A 234 14.14 -25.29 -3.61
N GLN A 235 13.70 -25.06 -4.83
CA GLN A 235 13.90 -23.77 -5.51
C GLN A 235 13.13 -22.61 -4.88
N ILE A 236 12.16 -22.93 -4.03
CA ILE A 236 11.36 -21.96 -3.27
C ILE A 236 11.56 -22.08 -1.75
N LYS A 237 12.64 -22.75 -1.32
CA LYS A 237 12.97 -22.93 0.11
C LYS A 237 13.02 -21.63 0.91
N PHE A 238 13.50 -20.55 0.29
CA PHE A 238 13.53 -19.23 0.92
C PHE A 238 12.14 -18.72 1.32
N TRP A 239 11.09 -19.32 0.78
CA TRP A 239 9.70 -18.98 1.08
C TRP A 239 9.06 -19.98 2.06
N ILE A 240 9.47 -21.23 2.01
CA ILE A 240 8.85 -22.33 2.78
C ILE A 240 9.40 -22.38 4.21
N ASN A 241 10.61 -21.94 4.44
CA ASN A 241 11.30 -21.88 5.72
C ASN A 241 11.21 -20.51 6.34
#